data_a7791d438fa70cdcb7f24b6b92846b94
#
_entry.id   a7791d438fa70cdcb7f24b6b92846b94
#
_cell.length_a   1.000
_cell.length_b   1.000
_cell.length_c   1.000
_cell.angle_alpha   90.00
_cell.angle_beta   90.00
_cell.angle_gamma   90.00
#
_symmetry.space_group_name_H-M   'P 1'
#
loop_
_entity.id
_entity.type
_entity.pdbx_description
1 polymer ?
#
loop_
_entity_poly.entity_id
_entity_poly.type
_entity_poly.pdbx_seq_one_letter_code
_entity_poly.pdbx_strand_id
1 'polypeptide(L)'
;MTAADSSLIVAVSGGAAVSTKSGSALGLAGAATVNIVQTTTDAVIQDSTLSNVTGAVAVTATNGARIISIAAGLGGASQGYGIAGSVAYNTITADTEAYVSGGGPITADSLAIMATDASSVITVAGSLAYGGTLGIGAGIAYNDVNPTVKAYLSDADATISGALTVQAENQAFITVVAAGIAVAVDNPGGLAPGTQGPLTKQQSSKPYGLAAAVGLAIDTITADVSAYVTGDGTDTLSAGSLSVAANDDNSKIVAVAGGVAVGLSNGEQQGAAAGAGGAAFAFNNISNSVTAYLSDIRVTSLGNVAVTGESTADIEAYTIGGAVAGALGAGTGGSAALAGAGAVTINTINKDVLAYINDGSSVTTSGRGTVTVSATDQSTINAVAGGVAVAGALSSGADQSGTALSVGLSVAENTIQDKTSGGGGGVQAFIDNSTISAAGDLDVTATSTPTITVVSFAGGLALSASLSGKGNSYAAAASGPRPSIR
;
A
#
# COMPACT_ATOMS: atom_id res chain seq x y z
N MET A 1 -17.22 11.35 -28.03
CA MET A 1 -18.06 10.87 -26.93
C MET A 1 -17.22 10.81 -25.67
N THR A 2 -17.72 11.29 -24.54
CA THR A 2 -16.91 11.30 -23.30
C THR A 2 -17.79 10.86 -22.15
N ALA A 3 -17.30 9.91 -21.35
CA ALA A 3 -17.86 9.53 -20.07
C ALA A 3 -16.81 9.82 -18.98
N ALA A 4 -17.21 10.39 -17.86
CA ALA A 4 -16.30 10.70 -16.77
C ALA A 4 -16.97 10.48 -15.40
N ASP A 5 -16.28 9.81 -14.50
CA ASP A 5 -16.60 9.73 -13.08
C ASP A 5 -15.50 10.42 -12.25
N SER A 6 -15.90 11.11 -11.18
CA SER A 6 -15.01 11.75 -10.22
C SER A 6 -15.54 11.66 -8.79
N SER A 7 -16.06 10.50 -8.43
CA SER A 7 -16.62 10.22 -7.12
C SER A 7 -15.62 10.48 -6.00
N LEU A 8 -16.01 11.24 -4.97
CA LEU A 8 -15.17 11.58 -3.83
C LEU A 8 -15.85 11.24 -2.51
N ILE A 9 -15.19 10.42 -1.68
CA ILE A 9 -15.56 10.23 -0.28
C ILE A 9 -14.49 10.86 0.61
N VAL A 10 -14.93 11.74 1.52
CA VAL A 10 -14.09 12.24 2.61
C VAL A 10 -14.71 11.79 3.93
N ALA A 11 -14.08 10.87 4.62
CA ALA A 11 -14.54 10.31 5.88
C ALA A 11 -13.57 10.64 7.02
N VAL A 12 -14.06 11.30 8.05
CA VAL A 12 -13.27 11.62 9.24
C VAL A 12 -14.01 11.14 10.47
N SER A 13 -13.37 10.27 11.25
CA SER A 13 -13.87 9.83 12.54
C SER A 13 -12.85 10.05 13.65
N GLY A 14 -13.33 10.41 14.82
CA GLY A 14 -12.50 10.64 15.98
C GLY A 14 -13.18 10.21 17.28
N GLY A 15 -12.41 9.63 18.19
CA GLY A 15 -12.87 9.29 19.53
C GLY A 15 -11.86 9.75 20.57
N ALA A 16 -12.32 10.43 21.62
CA ALA A 16 -11.46 10.82 22.74
C ALA A 16 -12.12 10.48 24.08
N ALA A 17 -11.38 9.84 24.97
CA ALA A 17 -11.81 9.54 26.33
C ALA A 17 -10.66 9.74 27.31
N VAL A 18 -10.83 10.65 28.26
CA VAL A 18 -9.82 10.94 29.30
C VAL A 18 -10.45 10.84 30.67
N SER A 19 -9.83 10.05 31.55
CA SER A 19 -10.23 9.89 32.94
C SER A 19 -9.15 10.46 33.88
N THR A 20 -9.52 11.37 34.76
CA THR A 20 -8.61 12.07 35.69
C THR A 20 -8.81 11.69 37.15
N LYS A 21 -9.66 10.68 37.44
CA LYS A 21 -9.92 10.25 38.84
C LYS A 21 -8.70 9.61 39.50
N SER A 22 -8.53 9.90 40.78
CA SER A 22 -7.64 9.14 41.64
C SER A 22 -8.23 7.75 41.94
N GLY A 23 -7.48 6.69 41.62
CA GLY A 23 -7.92 5.29 41.73
C GLY A 23 -7.90 4.61 40.34
N SER A 24 -8.45 3.40 40.23
CA SER A 24 -8.50 2.70 38.95
C SER A 24 -9.39 3.47 37.96
N ALA A 25 -8.77 4.13 37.00
CA ALA A 25 -9.42 4.91 35.95
C ALA A 25 -9.28 4.19 34.60
N LEU A 26 -10.31 4.28 33.75
CA LEU A 26 -10.30 3.75 32.39
C LEU A 26 -10.61 4.89 31.41
N GLY A 27 -9.74 5.15 30.46
CA GLY A 27 -9.99 5.95 29.28
C GLY A 27 -9.98 5.07 28.04
N LEU A 28 -11.14 4.78 27.46
CA LEU A 28 -11.29 3.96 26.28
C LEU A 28 -11.84 4.80 25.12
N ALA A 29 -11.09 4.88 24.02
CA ALA A 29 -11.47 5.60 22.81
C ALA A 29 -11.33 4.72 21.57
N GLY A 30 -12.24 4.90 20.63
CA GLY A 30 -12.20 4.22 19.34
C GLY A 30 -12.66 5.12 18.22
N ALA A 31 -12.16 4.89 17.02
CA ALA A 31 -12.60 5.55 15.80
C ALA A 31 -12.63 4.53 14.65
N ALA A 32 -13.64 4.61 13.79
CA ALA A 32 -13.73 3.75 12.62
C ALA A 32 -14.26 4.51 11.41
N THR A 33 -13.71 4.21 10.24
CA THR A 33 -14.25 4.61 8.94
C THR A 33 -14.40 3.39 8.05
N VAL A 34 -15.50 3.33 7.30
CA VAL A 34 -15.76 2.32 6.27
C VAL A 34 -16.22 3.03 5.02
N ASN A 35 -15.49 2.91 3.93
CA ASN A 35 -15.77 3.58 2.68
C ASN A 35 -15.70 2.60 1.53
N ILE A 36 -16.74 2.58 0.69
CA ILE A 36 -16.83 1.72 -0.47
C ILE A 36 -17.28 2.56 -1.65
N VAL A 37 -16.53 2.51 -2.74
CA VAL A 37 -16.86 3.13 -4.03
C VAL A 37 -16.95 2.02 -5.07
N GLN A 38 -18.03 2.03 -5.84
CA GLN A 38 -18.21 1.16 -7.01
C GLN A 38 -18.67 2.04 -8.16
N THR A 39 -17.90 2.09 -9.23
CA THR A 39 -18.18 2.95 -10.40
C THR A 39 -18.07 2.16 -11.68
N THR A 40 -18.92 2.51 -12.66
CA THR A 40 -18.82 2.07 -14.04
C THR A 40 -18.85 3.29 -14.94
N THR A 41 -17.88 3.43 -15.83
CA THR A 41 -17.71 4.60 -16.69
C THR A 41 -17.48 4.15 -18.12
N ASP A 42 -18.54 4.19 -18.93
CA ASP A 42 -18.53 3.66 -20.29
C ASP A 42 -18.73 4.76 -21.34
N ALA A 43 -17.81 4.85 -22.29
CA ALA A 43 -17.94 5.65 -23.49
C ALA A 43 -18.04 4.70 -24.71
N VAL A 44 -19.19 4.69 -25.37
CA VAL A 44 -19.53 3.59 -26.30
C VAL A 44 -20.07 4.11 -27.63
N ILE A 45 -19.53 3.58 -28.75
CA ILE A 45 -20.17 3.62 -30.05
C ILE A 45 -20.41 2.18 -30.45
N GLN A 46 -21.67 1.75 -30.49
CA GLN A 46 -22.04 0.36 -30.76
C GLN A 46 -23.06 0.29 -31.90
N ASP A 47 -22.95 -0.74 -32.77
CA ASP A 47 -23.86 -1.04 -33.88
C ASP A 47 -24.17 0.17 -34.76
N SER A 48 -23.16 1.04 -34.95
CA SER A 48 -23.33 2.33 -35.60
C SER A 48 -22.47 2.47 -36.85
N THR A 49 -22.94 3.25 -37.81
CA THR A 49 -22.18 3.62 -39.01
C THR A 49 -21.68 5.06 -38.86
N LEU A 50 -20.39 5.28 -39.00
CA LEU A 50 -19.78 6.60 -39.04
C LEU A 50 -19.28 6.88 -40.46
N SER A 51 -20.11 7.51 -41.28
CA SER A 51 -19.75 7.80 -42.67
C SER A 51 -19.42 9.28 -42.86
N ASN A 52 -18.33 9.54 -43.61
CA ASN A 52 -17.89 10.89 -43.99
C ASN A 52 -17.60 11.84 -42.81
N VAL A 53 -17.04 11.33 -41.70
CA VAL A 53 -16.53 12.19 -40.63
C VAL A 53 -15.18 12.77 -41.10
N THR A 54 -15.18 14.05 -41.48
CA THR A 54 -13.98 14.76 -41.98
C THR A 54 -13.09 15.30 -40.87
N GLY A 55 -13.29 14.89 -39.65
CA GLY A 55 -12.54 15.30 -38.48
C GLY A 55 -12.21 14.12 -37.59
N ALA A 56 -11.72 14.43 -36.37
CA ALA A 56 -11.39 13.44 -35.38
C ALA A 56 -12.63 12.86 -34.66
N VAL A 57 -12.64 11.55 -34.49
CA VAL A 57 -13.57 10.86 -33.61
C VAL A 57 -12.83 10.50 -32.31
N ALA A 58 -13.37 10.89 -31.16
CA ALA A 58 -12.85 10.53 -29.87
C ALA A 58 -13.92 9.83 -29.03
N VAL A 59 -13.56 8.69 -28.46
CA VAL A 59 -14.34 7.90 -27.50
C VAL A 59 -13.50 7.78 -26.24
N THR A 60 -13.88 8.49 -25.17
CA THR A 60 -13.02 8.61 -23.97
C THR A 60 -13.83 8.30 -22.73
N ALA A 61 -13.37 7.34 -21.94
CA ALA A 61 -13.86 7.04 -20.61
C ALA A 61 -12.78 7.37 -19.58
N THR A 62 -13.13 8.11 -18.53
CA THR A 62 -12.18 8.50 -17.47
C THR A 62 -12.82 8.31 -16.11
N ASN A 63 -12.18 7.52 -15.26
CA ASN A 63 -12.56 7.38 -13.86
C ASN A 63 -11.47 7.96 -12.95
N GLY A 64 -11.90 8.73 -11.93
CA GLY A 64 -11.04 9.36 -10.92
C GLY A 64 -11.63 9.22 -9.53
N ALA A 65 -12.15 8.05 -9.18
CA ALA A 65 -12.74 7.78 -7.88
C ALA A 65 -11.72 7.96 -6.75
N ARG A 66 -12.12 8.66 -5.68
CA ARG A 66 -11.18 8.98 -4.60
C ARG A 66 -11.78 8.80 -3.21
N ILE A 67 -11.02 8.15 -2.31
CA ILE A 67 -11.34 8.07 -0.89
C ILE A 67 -10.26 8.77 -0.07
N ILE A 68 -10.68 9.67 0.83
CA ILE A 68 -9.84 10.24 1.88
C ILE A 68 -10.44 9.82 3.22
N SER A 69 -9.71 8.98 3.97
CA SER A 69 -10.19 8.33 5.18
C SER A 69 -9.27 8.65 6.36
N ILE A 70 -9.82 9.26 7.42
CA ILE A 70 -9.06 9.58 8.63
C ILE A 70 -9.82 9.01 9.84
N ALA A 71 -9.17 8.10 10.58
CA ALA A 71 -9.66 7.56 11.84
C ALA A 71 -8.64 7.82 12.96
N ALA A 72 -9.03 8.53 14.03
CA ALA A 72 -8.13 8.87 15.13
C ALA A 72 -8.73 8.56 16.49
N GLY A 73 -7.99 7.84 17.35
CA GLY A 73 -8.40 7.52 18.71
C GLY A 73 -7.46 8.13 19.77
N LEU A 74 -8.03 8.74 20.82
CA LEU A 74 -7.27 9.25 21.96
C LEU A 74 -7.84 8.69 23.28
N GLY A 75 -7.14 7.77 23.93
CA GLY A 75 -7.52 7.17 25.20
C GLY A 75 -6.56 7.58 26.32
N GLY A 76 -7.06 8.19 27.39
CA GLY A 76 -6.22 8.65 28.49
C GLY A 76 -6.74 8.29 29.89
N ALA A 77 -5.86 7.88 30.79
CA ALA A 77 -6.16 7.74 32.21
C ALA A 77 -4.96 8.16 33.05
N SER A 78 -5.13 9.11 33.96
CA SER A 78 -4.06 9.61 34.83
C SER A 78 -3.56 8.56 35.83
N GLN A 79 -4.45 7.67 36.27
CA GLN A 79 -4.13 6.51 37.11
C GLN A 79 -5.00 5.34 36.65
N GLY A 80 -4.38 4.35 35.98
CA GLY A 80 -5.10 3.19 35.46
C GLY A 80 -4.83 2.94 33.97
N TYR A 81 -5.90 2.70 33.19
CA TYR A 81 -5.80 2.14 31.83
C TYR A 81 -6.20 3.16 30.77
N GLY A 82 -5.29 3.50 29.86
CA GLY A 82 -5.57 4.27 28.65
C GLY A 82 -5.55 3.34 27.44
N ILE A 83 -6.67 3.24 26.70
CA ILE A 83 -6.79 2.39 25.52
C ILE A 83 -7.33 3.23 24.36
N ALA A 84 -6.64 3.22 23.23
CA ALA A 84 -7.06 3.89 22.02
C ALA A 84 -6.94 2.96 20.81
N GLY A 85 -7.92 3.02 19.92
CA GLY A 85 -7.91 2.28 18.67
C GLY A 85 -8.48 3.09 17.52
N SER A 86 -7.96 2.85 16.31
CA SER A 86 -8.53 3.36 15.08
C SER A 86 -8.52 2.31 13.98
N VAL A 87 -9.59 2.26 13.18
CA VAL A 87 -9.70 1.36 12.05
C VAL A 87 -10.22 2.15 10.85
N ALA A 88 -9.55 1.98 9.71
CA ALA A 88 -10.01 2.50 8.43
C ALA A 88 -10.11 1.35 7.42
N TYR A 89 -11.27 1.20 6.79
CA TYR A 89 -11.52 0.22 5.74
C TYR A 89 -12.00 0.96 4.48
N ASN A 90 -11.27 0.79 3.37
CA ASN A 90 -11.55 1.49 2.13
C ASN A 90 -11.45 0.54 0.95
N THR A 91 -12.45 0.57 0.07
CA THR A 91 -12.48 -0.22 -1.17
C THR A 91 -12.96 0.64 -2.32
N ILE A 92 -12.25 0.57 -3.45
CA ILE A 92 -12.68 1.11 -4.74
C ILE A 92 -12.71 -0.05 -5.74
N THR A 93 -13.84 -0.22 -6.41
CA THR A 93 -13.98 -1.07 -7.59
C THR A 93 -14.43 -0.19 -8.75
N ALA A 94 -13.67 -0.15 -9.81
CA ALA A 94 -13.91 0.74 -10.94
C ALA A 94 -13.84 -0.02 -12.27
N ASP A 95 -14.90 0.04 -13.05
CA ASP A 95 -14.93 -0.44 -14.43
C ASP A 95 -14.93 0.78 -15.36
N THR A 96 -13.91 0.89 -16.22
CA THR A 96 -13.74 2.01 -17.14
C THR A 96 -13.53 1.49 -18.55
N GLU A 97 -14.55 1.66 -19.41
CA GLU A 97 -14.50 1.12 -20.76
C GLU A 97 -14.74 2.21 -21.83
N ALA A 98 -13.86 2.26 -22.82
CA ALA A 98 -14.05 3.06 -24.02
C ALA A 98 -14.01 2.13 -25.23
N TYR A 99 -15.07 2.10 -26.04
CA TYR A 99 -15.04 1.20 -27.18
C TYR A 99 -15.90 1.62 -28.37
N VAL A 100 -15.53 1.05 -29.51
CA VAL A 100 -16.32 1.04 -30.71
C VAL A 100 -16.53 -0.41 -31.14
N SER A 101 -17.77 -0.87 -31.29
CA SER A 101 -18.06 -2.26 -31.60
C SER A 101 -19.22 -2.43 -32.59
N GLY A 102 -19.08 -3.39 -33.50
CA GLY A 102 -20.12 -3.78 -34.47
C GLY A 102 -20.53 -2.66 -35.42
N GLY A 103 -21.58 -2.91 -36.17
CA GLY A 103 -22.25 -1.93 -37.05
C GLY A 103 -21.70 -1.83 -38.45
N GLY A 104 -21.96 -0.69 -39.10
CA GLY A 104 -21.48 -0.42 -40.45
C GLY A 104 -20.07 0.19 -40.47
N PRO A 105 -19.53 0.50 -41.64
CA PRO A 105 -18.17 0.99 -41.77
C PRO A 105 -17.97 2.32 -41.05
N ILE A 106 -16.79 2.45 -40.43
CA ILE A 106 -16.31 3.66 -39.77
C ILE A 106 -15.37 4.39 -40.70
N THR A 107 -15.70 5.63 -41.07
CA THR A 107 -14.82 6.49 -41.87
C THR A 107 -14.59 7.81 -41.16
N ALA A 108 -13.33 8.10 -40.82
CA ALA A 108 -12.93 9.31 -40.12
C ALA A 108 -11.50 9.77 -40.51
N ASP A 109 -11.17 11.01 -40.17
CA ASP A 109 -9.80 11.49 -40.34
C ASP A 109 -8.88 10.87 -39.29
N SER A 110 -9.32 10.82 -38.03
CA SER A 110 -8.64 10.09 -36.97
C SER A 110 -9.66 9.47 -36.01
N LEU A 111 -9.24 8.39 -35.34
CA LEU A 111 -10.04 7.74 -34.28
C LEU A 111 -9.18 7.51 -33.04
N ALA A 112 -9.63 8.04 -31.89
CA ALA A 112 -9.03 7.79 -30.59
C ALA A 112 -10.06 7.11 -29.67
N ILE A 113 -9.69 5.94 -29.14
CA ILE A 113 -10.46 5.17 -28.15
C ILE A 113 -9.60 5.08 -26.90
N MET A 114 -10.00 5.77 -25.82
CA MET A 114 -9.15 5.93 -24.64
C MET A 114 -9.94 5.65 -23.36
N ALA A 115 -9.45 4.72 -22.55
CA ALA A 115 -9.96 4.44 -21.21
C ALA A 115 -8.86 4.73 -20.18
N THR A 116 -9.16 5.52 -19.15
CA THR A 116 -8.19 5.87 -18.10
C THR A 116 -8.83 5.73 -16.73
N ASP A 117 -8.17 4.98 -15.83
CA ASP A 117 -8.50 4.94 -14.40
C ASP A 117 -7.40 5.61 -13.58
N ALA A 118 -7.80 6.50 -12.67
CA ALA A 118 -6.93 7.18 -11.71
C ALA A 118 -7.51 7.10 -10.29
N SER A 119 -8.05 5.95 -9.93
CA SER A 119 -8.63 5.68 -8.61
C SER A 119 -7.59 5.82 -7.50
N SER A 120 -7.95 6.48 -6.40
CA SER A 120 -7.00 6.72 -5.31
C SER A 120 -7.58 6.63 -3.91
N VAL A 121 -6.78 6.07 -2.98
CA VAL A 121 -7.11 5.99 -1.56
C VAL A 121 -6.03 6.65 -0.73
N ILE A 122 -6.42 7.60 0.13
CA ILE A 122 -5.53 8.21 1.12
C ILE A 122 -6.10 7.90 2.50
N THR A 123 -5.34 7.18 3.33
CA THR A 123 -5.79 6.68 4.63
C THR A 123 -4.86 7.09 5.76
N VAL A 124 -5.42 7.58 6.84
CA VAL A 124 -4.72 7.76 8.12
C VAL A 124 -5.51 7.04 9.21
N ALA A 125 -4.90 6.02 9.82
CA ALA A 125 -5.44 5.34 10.99
C ALA A 125 -4.47 5.52 12.17
N GLY A 126 -4.80 6.41 13.12
CA GLY A 126 -3.91 6.80 14.20
C GLY A 126 -4.53 6.62 15.59
N SER A 127 -3.74 6.18 16.57
CA SER A 127 -4.17 6.12 17.96
C SER A 127 -3.09 6.61 18.92
N LEU A 128 -3.53 7.31 19.97
CA LEU A 128 -2.69 7.72 21.09
C LEU A 128 -3.33 7.26 22.40
N ALA A 129 -2.62 6.42 23.14
CA ALA A 129 -3.04 5.94 24.45
C ALA A 129 -2.08 6.42 25.55
N TYR A 130 -2.65 6.95 26.63
CA TYR A 130 -1.90 7.30 27.83
C TYR A 130 -2.51 6.62 29.06
N GLY A 131 -1.71 5.86 29.82
CA GLY A 131 -2.14 5.21 31.05
C GLY A 131 -1.19 5.45 32.22
N GLY A 132 -1.70 5.55 33.45
CA GLY A 132 -0.86 5.49 34.64
C GLY A 132 -0.26 4.10 34.83
N THR A 133 -1.01 3.06 34.51
CA THR A 133 -0.61 1.65 34.69
C THR A 133 -0.45 0.93 33.35
N LEU A 134 -1.38 1.14 32.42
CA LEU A 134 -1.38 0.49 31.10
C LEU A 134 -1.79 1.48 30.01
N GLY A 135 -0.99 1.58 28.97
CA GLY A 135 -1.32 2.26 27.74
C GLY A 135 -1.38 1.27 26.56
N ILE A 136 -2.48 1.25 25.78
CA ILE A 136 -2.57 0.43 24.57
C ILE A 136 -3.06 1.30 23.41
N GLY A 137 -2.24 1.40 22.34
CA GLY A 137 -2.57 2.14 21.12
C GLY A 137 -2.53 1.26 19.88
N ALA A 138 -3.59 1.27 19.07
CA ALA A 138 -3.62 0.52 17.81
C ALA A 138 -4.17 1.34 16.64
N GLY A 139 -3.44 1.39 15.52
CA GLY A 139 -3.91 1.97 14.25
C GLY A 139 -3.94 0.89 13.17
N ILE A 140 -5.10 0.67 12.53
CA ILE A 140 -5.30 -0.37 11.51
C ILE A 140 -5.89 0.28 10.27
N ALA A 141 -5.26 0.06 9.12
CA ALA A 141 -5.76 0.49 7.82
C ALA A 141 -5.84 -0.70 6.86
N TYR A 142 -6.93 -0.81 6.15
CA TYR A 142 -7.15 -1.74 5.04
C TYR A 142 -7.61 -0.95 3.83
N ASN A 143 -6.88 -1.07 2.71
CA ASN A 143 -7.20 -0.41 1.46
C ASN A 143 -7.12 -1.39 0.30
N ASP A 144 -8.15 -1.36 -0.55
CA ASP A 144 -8.28 -2.25 -1.71
C ASP A 144 -8.77 -1.44 -2.91
N VAL A 145 -8.01 -1.46 -4.02
CA VAL A 145 -8.34 -0.73 -5.25
C VAL A 145 -8.27 -1.70 -6.42
N ASN A 146 -9.44 -1.93 -7.07
CA ASN A 146 -9.60 -2.92 -8.12
C ASN A 146 -10.14 -2.25 -9.40
N PRO A 147 -9.30 -1.64 -10.24
CA PRO A 147 -9.70 -1.09 -11.52
C PRO A 147 -9.68 -2.14 -12.63
N THR A 148 -10.70 -2.11 -13.48
CA THR A 148 -10.72 -2.74 -14.79
C THR A 148 -10.75 -1.64 -15.85
N VAL A 149 -9.78 -1.63 -16.77
CA VAL A 149 -9.64 -0.57 -17.77
C VAL A 149 -9.55 -1.19 -19.15
N LYS A 150 -10.54 -0.91 -20.03
CA LYS A 150 -10.56 -1.47 -21.36
C LYS A 150 -10.77 -0.41 -22.43
N ALA A 151 -9.92 -0.45 -23.45
CA ALA A 151 -10.11 0.33 -24.67
C ALA A 151 -10.09 -0.61 -25.87
N TYR A 152 -11.11 -0.57 -26.74
CA TYR A 152 -11.11 -1.50 -27.86
C TYR A 152 -11.92 -1.07 -29.08
N LEU A 153 -11.52 -1.61 -30.24
CA LEU A 153 -12.29 -1.65 -31.47
C LEU A 153 -12.58 -3.12 -31.77
N SER A 154 -13.83 -3.49 -31.92
CA SER A 154 -14.23 -4.88 -32.25
C SER A 154 -15.30 -4.99 -33.32
N ASP A 155 -15.18 -6.01 -34.16
CA ASP A 155 -16.18 -6.42 -35.13
C ASP A 155 -16.66 -5.25 -36.03
N ALA A 156 -15.73 -4.45 -36.56
CA ALA A 156 -16.04 -3.27 -37.32
C ALA A 156 -15.03 -2.99 -38.44
N ASP A 157 -15.51 -2.81 -39.66
CA ASP A 157 -14.71 -2.26 -40.74
C ASP A 157 -14.37 -0.79 -40.47
N ALA A 158 -13.10 -0.39 -40.58
CA ALA A 158 -12.69 0.99 -40.34
C ALA A 158 -11.71 1.51 -41.41
N THR A 159 -11.96 2.74 -41.86
CA THR A 159 -11.07 3.47 -42.76
C THR A 159 -10.72 4.83 -42.12
N ILE A 160 -9.53 4.93 -41.57
CA ILE A 160 -9.02 6.09 -40.86
C ILE A 160 -7.86 6.67 -41.65
N SER A 161 -8.04 7.86 -42.21
CA SER A 161 -7.03 8.47 -43.10
C SER A 161 -5.73 8.85 -42.35
N GLY A 162 -5.83 9.17 -41.07
CA GLY A 162 -4.74 9.50 -40.16
C GLY A 162 -4.50 8.42 -39.12
N ALA A 163 -4.34 8.84 -37.85
CA ALA A 163 -4.03 7.92 -36.75
C ALA A 163 -5.27 7.23 -36.17
N LEU A 164 -5.13 5.93 -35.92
CA LEU A 164 -5.98 5.18 -34.99
C LEU A 164 -5.21 4.89 -33.72
N THR A 165 -5.76 5.32 -32.58
CA THR A 165 -5.19 5.06 -31.23
C THR A 165 -6.23 4.33 -30.39
N VAL A 166 -5.83 3.21 -29.82
CA VAL A 166 -6.59 2.45 -28.82
C VAL A 166 -5.73 2.36 -27.56
N GLN A 167 -6.12 3.03 -26.49
CA GLN A 167 -5.28 3.13 -25.27
C GLN A 167 -6.09 2.87 -24.02
N ALA A 168 -5.63 1.91 -23.21
CA ALA A 168 -6.09 1.67 -21.85
C ALA A 168 -4.96 2.05 -20.86
N GLU A 169 -5.28 2.85 -19.86
CA GLU A 169 -4.28 3.36 -18.90
C GLU A 169 -4.81 3.26 -17.47
N ASN A 170 -4.01 2.66 -16.58
CA ASN A 170 -4.28 2.61 -15.15
C ASN A 170 -3.23 3.40 -14.37
N GLN A 171 -3.70 4.20 -13.39
CA GLN A 171 -2.91 5.03 -12.49
C GLN A 171 -3.38 4.89 -11.04
N ALA A 172 -3.74 3.68 -10.62
CA ALA A 172 -4.28 3.43 -9.27
C ALA A 172 -3.26 3.71 -8.17
N PHE A 173 -3.69 4.40 -7.11
CA PHE A 173 -2.78 4.86 -6.07
C PHE A 173 -3.32 4.68 -4.65
N ILE A 174 -2.49 4.14 -3.72
CA ILE A 174 -2.78 4.05 -2.29
C ILE A 174 -1.69 4.75 -1.49
N THR A 175 -2.09 5.68 -0.61
CA THR A 175 -1.22 6.22 0.44
C THR A 175 -1.82 5.92 1.80
N VAL A 176 -1.06 5.27 2.67
CA VAL A 176 -1.53 4.88 4.00
C VAL A 176 -0.55 5.24 5.09
N VAL A 177 -1.09 5.72 6.21
CA VAL A 177 -0.38 5.86 7.49
C VAL A 177 -1.19 5.13 8.56
N ALA A 178 -0.63 4.05 9.11
CA ALA A 178 -1.23 3.30 10.21
C ALA A 178 -0.30 3.37 11.44
N ALA A 179 -0.72 4.07 12.50
CA ALA A 179 0.15 4.31 13.65
C ALA A 179 -0.54 4.07 15.00
N GLY A 180 0.13 3.30 15.86
CA GLY A 180 -0.22 3.18 17.26
C GLY A 180 0.84 3.84 18.13
N ILE A 181 0.43 4.68 19.10
CA ILE A 181 1.30 5.25 20.11
C ILE A 181 0.73 4.94 21.48
N ALA A 182 1.55 4.40 22.38
CA ALA A 182 1.15 4.09 23.74
C ALA A 182 2.18 4.58 24.74
N VAL A 183 1.70 5.22 25.78
CA VAL A 183 2.54 5.68 26.91
C VAL A 183 1.92 5.20 28.22
N ALA A 184 2.71 4.56 29.08
CA ALA A 184 2.32 4.23 30.43
C ALA A 184 3.35 4.79 31.42
N VAL A 185 2.88 5.61 32.37
CA VAL A 185 3.75 6.20 33.39
C VAL A 185 3.14 5.99 34.78
N ASP A 186 3.64 5.01 35.49
CA ASP A 186 3.25 4.80 36.89
C ASP A 186 4.21 5.53 37.82
N ASN A 187 3.72 6.62 38.43
CA ASN A 187 4.43 7.44 39.38
C ASN A 187 3.57 7.64 40.64
N PRO A 188 3.72 6.81 41.68
CA PRO A 188 2.95 6.94 42.90
C PRO A 188 3.16 8.26 43.66
N GLY A 189 4.17 9.06 43.29
CA GLY A 189 4.53 10.35 43.90
C GLY A 189 3.99 11.60 43.21
N GLY A 190 3.17 11.49 42.14
CA GLY A 190 2.49 12.58 41.45
C GLY A 190 3.38 13.78 41.08
N LEU A 191 3.68 13.94 39.77
CA LEU A 191 4.22 15.20 39.23
C LEU A 191 3.12 16.28 39.17
N ALA A 192 2.62 16.75 40.32
CA ALA A 192 1.87 17.99 40.40
C ALA A 192 2.80 19.05 41.06
N PRO A 193 3.27 20.06 40.30
CA PRO A 193 3.97 21.17 40.92
C PRO A 193 2.98 21.93 41.83
N GLY A 194 3.12 21.79 43.17
CA GLY A 194 2.54 22.73 44.09
C GLY A 194 1.49 22.27 45.09
N THR A 195 1.23 20.96 45.30
CA THR A 195 0.31 20.52 46.36
C THR A 195 0.98 19.46 47.24
N GLN A 196 1.67 19.92 48.28
CA GLN A 196 2.05 19.07 49.42
C GLN A 196 0.88 19.00 50.41
N GLY A 197 0.01 18.00 50.25
CA GLY A 197 -0.91 17.58 51.31
C GLY A 197 -0.33 16.41 52.10
N PRO A 198 -0.74 16.17 53.37
CA PRO A 198 -0.22 15.05 54.16
C PRO A 198 -0.61 13.73 53.51
N LEU A 199 0.38 12.98 53.02
CA LEU A 199 0.24 11.69 52.36
C LEU A 199 -0.28 10.65 53.37
N THR A 200 -1.54 10.31 53.26
CA THR A 200 -2.03 9.06 53.84
C THR A 200 -1.41 7.91 53.06
N LYS A 201 -0.55 7.12 53.73
CA LYS A 201 0.09 5.92 53.21
C LYS A 201 -0.98 4.91 52.75
N GLN A 202 -1.34 4.92 51.47
CA GLN A 202 -2.01 3.78 50.89
C GLN A 202 -0.94 2.79 50.48
N GLN A 203 -0.90 1.66 51.15
CA GLN A 203 0.02 0.56 50.89
C GLN A 203 -0.39 -0.12 49.60
N SER A 204 0.11 0.37 48.47
CA SER A 204 -0.21 -0.14 47.16
C SER A 204 0.82 -1.14 46.67
N SER A 205 0.33 -2.16 45.96
CA SER A 205 1.08 -3.09 45.12
C SER A 205 2.24 -2.38 44.36
N LYS A 206 3.31 -3.12 44.09
CA LYS A 206 4.47 -2.61 43.34
C LYS A 206 4.03 -1.82 42.11
N PRO A 207 4.58 -0.61 41.90
CA PRO A 207 4.23 0.18 40.71
C PRO A 207 4.69 -0.53 39.40
N TYR A 208 3.83 -0.51 38.38
CA TYR A 208 4.18 -1.03 37.07
C TYR A 208 3.58 -0.16 36.00
N GLY A 209 4.39 0.16 34.97
CA GLY A 209 3.99 0.89 33.79
C GLY A 209 4.15 0.00 32.56
N LEU A 210 3.03 -0.37 31.92
CA LEU A 210 3.01 -1.22 30.73
C LEU A 210 2.47 -0.44 29.53
N ALA A 211 3.19 -0.46 28.41
CA ALA A 211 2.73 0.17 27.17
C ALA A 211 2.79 -0.82 26.00
N ALA A 212 1.76 -0.82 25.16
CA ALA A 212 1.74 -1.60 23.92
C ALA A 212 1.19 -0.77 22.75
N ALA A 213 1.89 -0.78 21.64
CA ALA A 213 1.51 -0.01 20.47
C ALA A 213 1.63 -0.85 19.20
N VAL A 214 0.62 -0.75 18.30
CA VAL A 214 0.61 -1.47 17.03
C VAL A 214 0.15 -0.55 15.91
N GLY A 215 0.89 -0.56 14.78
CA GLY A 215 0.45 -0.02 13.49
C GLY A 215 0.35 -1.15 12.47
N LEU A 216 -0.78 -1.25 11.79
CA LEU A 216 -1.03 -2.27 10.76
C LEU A 216 -1.61 -1.62 9.50
N ALA A 217 -0.89 -1.74 8.38
CA ALA A 217 -1.36 -1.39 7.05
C ALA A 217 -1.50 -2.65 6.19
N ILE A 218 -2.61 -2.77 5.47
CA ILE A 218 -2.87 -3.84 4.50
C ILE A 218 -3.41 -3.17 3.24
N ASP A 219 -2.65 -3.24 2.16
CA ASP A 219 -2.91 -2.49 0.94
C ASP A 219 -2.84 -3.39 -0.28
N THR A 220 -3.87 -3.34 -1.12
CA THR A 220 -3.95 -4.13 -2.34
C THR A 220 -4.36 -3.25 -3.51
N ILE A 221 -3.67 -3.40 -4.65
CA ILE A 221 -4.11 -2.94 -5.97
C ILE A 221 -4.21 -4.17 -6.87
N THR A 222 -5.37 -4.35 -7.52
CA THR A 222 -5.55 -5.42 -8.51
C THR A 222 -6.09 -4.79 -9.78
N ALA A 223 -5.23 -4.55 -10.77
CA ALA A 223 -5.61 -3.91 -12.02
C ALA A 223 -5.66 -4.91 -13.19
N ASP A 224 -6.68 -4.77 -14.03
CA ASP A 224 -6.79 -5.43 -15.32
C ASP A 224 -6.91 -4.37 -16.42
N VAL A 225 -5.85 -4.25 -17.25
CA VAL A 225 -5.70 -3.20 -18.27
C VAL A 225 -5.61 -3.86 -19.65
N SER A 226 -6.56 -3.59 -20.52
CA SER A 226 -6.61 -4.23 -21.83
C SER A 226 -6.86 -3.23 -22.94
N ALA A 227 -6.00 -3.20 -23.96
CA ALA A 227 -6.19 -2.45 -25.19
C ALA A 227 -6.14 -3.39 -26.38
N TYR A 228 -7.16 -3.38 -27.24
CA TYR A 228 -7.16 -4.33 -28.34
C TYR A 228 -7.98 -3.90 -29.55
N VAL A 229 -7.64 -4.54 -30.68
CA VAL A 229 -8.45 -4.52 -31.89
C VAL A 229 -8.73 -5.97 -32.29
N THR A 230 -10.01 -6.32 -32.42
CA THR A 230 -10.45 -7.67 -32.81
C THR A 230 -11.44 -7.61 -33.95
N GLY A 231 -11.46 -8.64 -34.78
CA GLY A 231 -12.44 -8.84 -35.83
C GLY A 231 -12.97 -10.27 -35.85
N ASP A 232 -13.67 -10.63 -36.94
CA ASP A 232 -14.20 -11.96 -37.22
C ASP A 232 -13.41 -12.71 -38.32
N GLY A 233 -12.21 -12.23 -38.69
CA GLY A 233 -11.36 -12.73 -39.77
C GLY A 233 -11.72 -12.15 -41.13
N THR A 234 -12.85 -11.45 -41.29
CA THR A 234 -13.23 -10.74 -42.50
C THR A 234 -13.12 -9.22 -42.36
N ASP A 235 -13.17 -8.70 -41.16
CA ASP A 235 -13.07 -7.28 -40.88
C ASP A 235 -11.76 -6.66 -41.36
N THR A 236 -11.86 -5.45 -41.87
CA THR A 236 -10.74 -4.70 -42.46
C THR A 236 -10.53 -3.37 -41.74
N LEU A 237 -9.27 -3.11 -41.33
CA LEU A 237 -8.85 -1.86 -40.79
C LEU A 237 -7.81 -1.20 -41.70
N SER A 238 -8.16 -0.04 -42.26
CA SER A 238 -7.21 0.80 -42.99
C SER A 238 -6.90 2.05 -42.17
N ALA A 239 -5.62 2.35 -41.92
CA ALA A 239 -5.22 3.50 -41.11
C ALA A 239 -3.97 4.19 -41.66
N GLY A 240 -3.80 5.49 -41.38
CA GLY A 240 -2.53 6.19 -41.59
C GLY A 240 -1.43 5.66 -40.65
N SER A 241 -1.79 5.37 -39.42
CA SER A 241 -0.97 4.63 -38.41
C SER A 241 -1.88 3.99 -37.37
N LEU A 242 -1.41 2.91 -36.73
CA LEU A 242 -2.14 2.21 -35.67
C LEU A 242 -1.29 2.13 -34.39
N SER A 243 -1.88 2.51 -33.27
CA SER A 243 -1.29 2.32 -31.94
C SER A 243 -2.32 1.64 -31.04
N VAL A 244 -1.96 0.48 -30.48
CA VAL A 244 -2.71 -0.24 -29.47
C VAL A 244 -1.83 -0.33 -28.24
N ALA A 245 -2.19 0.36 -27.15
CA ALA A 245 -1.35 0.50 -25.96
C ALA A 245 -2.14 0.19 -24.69
N ALA A 246 -1.67 -0.77 -23.92
CA ALA A 246 -2.13 -1.05 -22.57
C ALA A 246 -1.04 -0.66 -21.57
N ASN A 247 -1.32 0.30 -20.70
CA ASN A 247 -0.35 0.87 -19.79
C ASN A 247 -0.85 0.78 -18.35
N ASP A 248 -0.04 0.20 -17.48
CA ASP A 248 -0.16 0.32 -16.04
C ASP A 248 0.90 1.32 -15.55
N ASP A 249 0.64 2.59 -15.84
CA ASP A 249 1.53 3.69 -15.52
C ASP A 249 1.27 4.17 -14.09
N ASN A 250 2.10 3.68 -13.14
CA ASN A 250 2.07 4.19 -11.78
C ASN A 250 0.99 3.58 -10.84
N SER A 251 0.65 2.28 -11.02
CA SER A 251 0.07 1.53 -9.89
C SER A 251 1.00 1.61 -8.70
N LYS A 252 0.63 2.39 -7.66
CA LYS A 252 1.55 2.71 -6.58
C LYS A 252 0.95 2.55 -5.19
N ILE A 253 1.70 1.89 -4.30
CA ILE A 253 1.40 1.84 -2.86
C ILE A 253 2.50 2.54 -2.08
N VAL A 254 2.14 3.54 -1.27
CA VAL A 254 3.02 4.16 -0.28
C VAL A 254 2.47 3.86 1.11
N ALA A 255 3.13 2.94 1.83
CA ALA A 255 2.69 2.46 3.13
C ALA A 255 3.65 2.86 4.25
N VAL A 256 3.11 3.51 5.28
CA VAL A 256 3.82 3.82 6.52
C VAL A 256 3.09 3.16 7.69
N ALA A 257 3.74 2.20 8.36
CA ALA A 257 3.21 1.60 9.57
C ALA A 257 4.14 1.86 10.77
N GLY A 258 3.57 2.29 11.89
CA GLY A 258 4.31 2.64 13.09
C GLY A 258 3.69 2.11 14.38
N GLY A 259 4.51 1.55 15.28
CA GLY A 259 4.08 1.18 16.62
C GLY A 259 5.13 1.64 17.64
N VAL A 260 4.82 2.66 18.46
CA VAL A 260 5.75 3.22 19.46
C VAL A 260 5.16 3.13 20.85
N ALA A 261 5.83 2.40 21.74
CA ALA A 261 5.43 2.22 23.13
C ALA A 261 6.48 2.74 24.12
N VAL A 262 6.04 3.44 25.15
CA VAL A 262 6.87 3.93 26.25
C VAL A 262 6.27 3.52 27.59
N GLY A 263 6.95 2.65 28.33
CA GLY A 263 6.56 2.21 29.66
C GLY A 263 7.55 2.70 30.72
N LEU A 264 7.11 3.50 31.66
CA LEU A 264 7.92 4.03 32.76
C LEU A 264 7.29 3.71 34.13
N SER A 265 8.10 3.32 35.08
CA SER A 265 7.67 3.05 36.46
C SER A 265 8.67 3.58 37.50
N ASN A 266 8.15 4.19 38.53
CA ASN A 266 8.97 4.71 39.64
C ASN A 266 8.44 4.19 41.00
N GLY A 267 9.24 3.39 41.71
CA GLY A 267 8.93 2.84 43.01
C GLY A 267 9.77 3.50 44.10
N GLU A 268 9.22 4.45 44.86
CA GLU A 268 9.95 5.18 45.88
C GLU A 268 10.29 4.35 47.15
N GLN A 269 9.47 3.37 47.48
CA GLN A 269 9.65 2.52 48.66
C GLN A 269 9.60 1.02 48.41
N GLN A 270 9.30 0.64 47.17
CA GLN A 270 9.18 -0.75 46.68
C GLN A 270 9.90 -0.89 45.35
N GLY A 271 10.02 -2.09 44.83
CA GLY A 271 10.54 -2.30 43.48
C GLY A 271 9.63 -1.72 42.42
N ALA A 272 10.19 -1.44 41.24
CA ALA A 272 9.48 -0.92 40.08
C ALA A 272 9.55 -1.90 38.92
N ALA A 273 8.48 -1.98 38.09
CA ALA A 273 8.50 -2.76 36.89
C ALA A 273 7.97 -1.93 35.71
N ALA A 274 8.65 -1.96 34.56
CA ALA A 274 8.24 -1.29 33.36
C ALA A 274 8.27 -2.24 32.15
N GLY A 275 7.27 -2.15 31.29
CA GLY A 275 7.22 -2.92 30.05
C GLY A 275 6.80 -2.03 28.88
N ALA A 276 7.45 -2.21 27.74
CA ALA A 276 7.03 -1.56 26.48
C ALA A 276 7.10 -2.54 25.31
N GLY A 277 6.06 -2.56 24.49
CA GLY A 277 5.99 -3.35 23.26
C GLY A 277 5.51 -2.51 22.09
N GLY A 278 6.34 -2.29 21.07
CA GLY A 278 5.98 -1.55 19.86
C GLY A 278 6.12 -2.42 18.63
N ALA A 279 5.05 -2.53 17.82
CA ALA A 279 5.07 -3.34 16.61
C ALA A 279 4.48 -2.59 15.42
N ALA A 280 5.07 -2.80 14.24
CA ALA A 280 4.60 -2.25 12.99
C ALA A 280 4.52 -3.35 11.93
N PHE A 281 3.43 -3.36 11.17
CA PHE A 281 3.19 -4.34 10.10
C PHE A 281 2.69 -3.62 8.86
N ALA A 282 3.30 -3.93 7.70
CA ALA A 282 2.79 -3.51 6.39
C ALA A 282 2.75 -4.71 5.44
N PHE A 283 1.59 -4.94 4.83
CA PHE A 283 1.34 -5.97 3.84
C PHE A 283 0.84 -5.29 2.58
N ASN A 284 1.68 -5.23 1.55
CA ASN A 284 1.39 -4.52 0.31
C ASN A 284 1.42 -5.50 -0.85
N ASN A 285 0.36 -5.48 -1.66
CA ASN A 285 0.25 -6.34 -2.82
C ASN A 285 -0.23 -5.55 -4.04
N ILE A 286 0.53 -5.62 -5.14
CA ILE A 286 0.07 -5.18 -6.46
C ILE A 286 -0.05 -6.42 -7.33
N SER A 287 -1.20 -6.61 -7.99
CA SER A 287 -1.48 -7.76 -8.85
C SER A 287 -2.10 -7.29 -10.16
N ASN A 288 -1.27 -6.99 -11.16
CA ASN A 288 -1.69 -6.37 -12.40
C ASN A 288 -1.59 -7.31 -13.60
N SER A 289 -2.56 -7.18 -14.53
CA SER A 289 -2.57 -7.81 -15.83
C SER A 289 -2.68 -6.71 -16.88
N VAL A 290 -1.69 -6.63 -17.78
CA VAL A 290 -1.61 -5.61 -18.83
C VAL A 290 -1.53 -6.33 -20.18
N THR A 291 -2.52 -6.11 -21.04
CA THR A 291 -2.61 -6.85 -22.30
C THR A 291 -2.93 -5.93 -23.47
N ALA A 292 -2.05 -5.89 -24.47
CA ALA A 292 -2.28 -5.21 -25.73
C ALA A 292 -2.29 -6.21 -26.90
N TYR A 293 -3.30 -6.18 -27.78
CA TYR A 293 -3.30 -7.15 -28.86
C TYR A 293 -4.11 -6.78 -30.09
N LEU A 294 -3.77 -7.47 -31.20
CA LEU A 294 -4.57 -7.58 -32.41
C LEU A 294 -4.97 -9.05 -32.60
N SER A 295 -6.24 -9.34 -32.85
CA SER A 295 -6.74 -10.70 -33.01
C SER A 295 -7.78 -10.77 -34.12
N ASP A 296 -7.60 -11.72 -35.04
CA ASP A 296 -8.54 -12.06 -36.12
C ASP A 296 -8.96 -10.86 -37.02
N ILE A 297 -8.01 -9.96 -37.33
CA ILE A 297 -8.23 -8.70 -38.04
C ILE A 297 -7.25 -8.50 -39.20
N ARG A 298 -7.72 -7.85 -40.30
CA ARG A 298 -6.88 -7.43 -41.42
C ARG A 298 -6.54 -5.96 -41.32
N VAL A 299 -5.28 -5.64 -41.03
CA VAL A 299 -4.78 -4.27 -40.91
C VAL A 299 -3.94 -3.88 -42.10
N THR A 300 -4.29 -2.75 -42.71
CA THR A 300 -3.47 -2.07 -43.74
C THR A 300 -3.11 -0.68 -43.21
N SER A 301 -1.82 -0.39 -43.00
CA SER A 301 -1.35 0.90 -42.53
C SER A 301 -0.42 1.60 -43.52
N LEU A 302 -0.60 2.90 -43.70
CA LEU A 302 0.35 3.72 -44.45
C LEU A 302 1.63 4.01 -43.70
N GLY A 303 1.60 3.97 -42.38
CA GLY A 303 2.72 4.19 -41.45
C GLY A 303 2.90 3.02 -40.48
N ASN A 304 3.29 3.33 -39.28
CA ASN A 304 3.64 2.34 -38.26
C ASN A 304 2.42 1.66 -37.64
N VAL A 305 2.61 0.39 -37.25
CA VAL A 305 1.71 -0.36 -36.39
C VAL A 305 2.44 -0.69 -35.10
N ALA A 306 1.92 -0.27 -33.95
CA ALA A 306 2.49 -0.54 -32.63
C ALA A 306 1.45 -1.25 -31.74
N VAL A 307 1.87 -2.34 -31.09
CA VAL A 307 1.13 -3.06 -30.06
C VAL A 307 2.01 -3.10 -28.83
N THR A 308 1.67 -2.35 -27.79
CA THR A 308 2.56 -2.15 -26.64
C THR A 308 1.85 -2.39 -25.31
N GLY A 309 2.47 -3.20 -24.45
CA GLY A 309 2.07 -3.39 -23.05
C GLY A 309 3.17 -2.88 -22.12
N GLU A 310 2.85 -2.04 -21.13
CA GLU A 310 3.82 -1.50 -20.18
C GLU A 310 3.30 -1.56 -18.75
N SER A 311 4.17 -1.95 -17.78
CA SER A 311 3.89 -1.90 -16.35
C SER A 311 5.04 -1.25 -15.60
N THR A 312 4.70 -0.25 -14.75
CA THR A 312 5.64 0.46 -13.85
C THR A 312 5.16 0.43 -12.40
N ALA A 313 4.65 -0.71 -11.94
CA ALA A 313 4.14 -0.90 -10.58
C ALA A 313 5.20 -0.58 -9.50
N ASP A 314 4.83 0.18 -8.45
CA ASP A 314 5.76 0.65 -7.42
C ASP A 314 5.20 0.45 -6.00
N ILE A 315 6.01 -0.15 -5.11
CA ILE A 315 5.72 -0.24 -3.67
C ILE A 315 6.80 0.46 -2.86
N GLU A 316 6.41 1.46 -2.08
CA GLU A 316 7.23 2.11 -1.07
C GLU A 316 6.69 1.77 0.33
N ALA A 317 7.42 0.99 1.12
CA ALA A 317 6.96 0.53 2.43
C ALA A 317 7.94 0.92 3.56
N TYR A 318 7.43 1.59 4.58
CA TYR A 318 8.19 2.04 5.74
C TYR A 318 7.54 1.51 7.02
N THR A 319 8.17 0.56 7.71
CA THR A 319 7.66 -0.01 8.95
C THR A 319 8.63 0.22 10.11
N ILE A 320 8.15 0.87 11.18
CA ILE A 320 9.00 1.18 12.33
C ILE A 320 8.31 0.79 13.63
N GLY A 321 8.89 -0.20 14.33
CA GLY A 321 8.55 -0.56 15.71
C GLY A 321 9.51 0.05 16.70
N GLY A 322 8.99 0.72 17.73
CA GLY A 322 9.76 1.35 18.78
C GLY A 322 9.27 0.97 20.19
N ALA A 323 10.18 0.64 21.11
CA ALA A 323 9.83 0.37 22.49
C ALA A 323 10.86 0.94 23.45
N VAL A 324 10.39 1.65 24.48
CA VAL A 324 11.23 2.16 25.59
C VAL A 324 10.63 1.75 26.92
N ALA A 325 11.35 1.00 27.74
CA ALA A 325 10.94 0.64 29.08
C ALA A 325 11.96 1.17 30.14
N GLY A 326 11.48 1.87 31.14
CA GLY A 326 12.31 2.42 32.21
C GLY A 326 11.74 2.12 33.60
N ALA A 327 12.49 1.45 34.46
CA ALA A 327 12.11 1.15 35.86
C ALA A 327 13.12 1.72 36.86
N LEU A 328 12.64 2.56 37.81
CA LEU A 328 13.42 3.14 38.89
C LEU A 328 12.88 2.61 40.22
N GLY A 329 13.66 1.83 40.94
CA GLY A 329 13.29 1.27 42.22
C GLY A 329 14.19 1.85 43.35
N ALA A 330 13.61 2.46 44.36
CA ALA A 330 14.34 3.11 45.48
C ALA A 330 14.10 2.45 46.87
N GLY A 331 13.38 1.36 46.95
CA GLY A 331 13.00 0.72 48.21
C GLY A 331 13.56 -0.68 48.38
N THR A 332 12.84 -1.53 49.13
CA THR A 332 13.22 -2.92 49.45
C THR A 332 12.97 -3.91 48.31
N GLY A 333 12.57 -3.46 47.10
CA GLY A 333 12.31 -4.30 45.92
C GLY A 333 13.26 -3.96 44.77
N GLY A 334 13.61 -4.94 43.94
CA GLY A 334 14.43 -4.74 42.75
C GLY A 334 13.62 -4.04 41.61
N SER A 335 14.33 -3.51 40.63
CA SER A 335 13.71 -2.92 39.44
C SER A 335 13.82 -3.83 38.20
N ALA A 336 12.77 -3.87 37.36
CA ALA A 336 12.76 -4.66 36.15
C ALA A 336 12.23 -3.83 34.96
N ALA A 337 12.94 -3.87 33.84
CA ALA A 337 12.50 -3.24 32.58
C ALA A 337 12.55 -4.22 31.43
N LEU A 338 11.45 -4.29 30.65
CA LEU A 338 11.36 -5.13 29.46
C LEU A 338 10.91 -4.29 28.27
N ALA A 339 11.71 -4.25 27.20
CA ALA A 339 11.35 -3.58 25.97
C ALA A 339 11.40 -4.55 24.79
N GLY A 340 10.35 -4.57 23.96
CA GLY A 340 10.29 -5.33 22.75
C GLY A 340 9.81 -4.48 21.56
N ALA A 341 10.57 -4.45 20.48
CA ALA A 341 10.18 -3.74 19.26
C ALA A 341 10.22 -4.69 18.06
N GLY A 342 9.22 -4.56 17.17
CA GLY A 342 9.16 -5.37 15.96
C GLY A 342 8.68 -4.56 14.77
N ALA A 343 9.26 -4.85 13.59
CA ALA A 343 8.77 -4.34 12.33
C ALA A 343 8.73 -5.47 11.30
N VAL A 344 7.62 -5.60 10.59
CA VAL A 344 7.45 -6.57 9.52
C VAL A 344 6.86 -5.87 8.30
N THR A 345 7.54 -5.99 7.16
CA THR A 345 6.98 -5.59 5.87
C THR A 345 7.01 -6.76 4.90
N ILE A 346 5.90 -6.99 4.22
CA ILE A 346 5.78 -7.98 3.15
C ILE A 346 5.21 -7.26 1.94
N ASN A 347 6.00 -7.21 0.87
CA ASN A 347 5.64 -6.54 -0.35
C ASN A 347 5.69 -7.53 -1.50
N THR A 348 4.63 -7.56 -2.30
CA THR A 348 4.52 -8.45 -3.44
C THR A 348 4.02 -7.69 -4.65
N ILE A 349 4.70 -7.84 -5.78
CA ILE A 349 4.20 -7.44 -7.10
C ILE A 349 4.05 -8.71 -7.94
N ASN A 350 2.81 -9.02 -8.32
CA ASN A 350 2.47 -10.07 -9.27
C ASN A 350 2.03 -9.41 -10.57
N LYS A 351 2.63 -9.77 -11.69
CA LYS A 351 2.37 -9.10 -12.97
C LYS A 351 2.32 -10.06 -14.13
N ASP A 352 1.49 -9.74 -15.11
CA ASP A 352 1.55 -10.24 -16.47
C ASP A 352 1.48 -9.05 -17.42
N VAL A 353 2.44 -8.97 -18.36
CA VAL A 353 2.49 -7.92 -19.38
C VAL A 353 2.60 -8.58 -20.74
N LEU A 354 1.54 -8.50 -21.52
CA LEU A 354 1.41 -9.19 -22.78
C LEU A 354 1.22 -8.20 -23.92
N ALA A 355 1.98 -8.37 -25.01
CA ALA A 355 1.74 -7.69 -26.28
C ALA A 355 1.78 -8.71 -27.40
N TYR A 356 0.70 -8.81 -28.22
CA TYR A 356 0.70 -9.84 -29.24
C TYR A 356 -0.19 -9.55 -30.46
N ILE A 357 0.08 -10.29 -31.53
CA ILE A 357 -0.76 -10.36 -32.72
C ILE A 357 -1.05 -11.84 -32.97
N ASN A 358 -2.33 -12.25 -33.01
CA ASN A 358 -2.70 -13.66 -33.10
C ASN A 358 -3.96 -13.93 -33.94
N ASP A 359 -4.37 -15.20 -33.97
CA ASP A 359 -5.64 -15.73 -34.49
C ASP A 359 -5.95 -15.36 -35.94
N GLY A 360 -4.99 -15.54 -36.86
CA GLY A 360 -5.22 -15.31 -38.26
C GLY A 360 -5.10 -13.84 -38.69
N SER A 361 -4.65 -12.97 -37.85
CA SER A 361 -4.45 -11.55 -38.17
C SER A 361 -3.49 -11.36 -39.34
N SER A 362 -3.78 -10.38 -40.19
CA SER A 362 -2.93 -9.99 -41.32
C SER A 362 -2.58 -8.50 -41.19
N VAL A 363 -1.31 -8.18 -40.98
CA VAL A 363 -0.84 -6.78 -40.84
C VAL A 363 0.07 -6.43 -42.00
N THR A 364 -0.30 -5.41 -42.75
CA THR A 364 0.50 -4.89 -43.87
C THR A 364 0.78 -3.42 -43.67
N THR A 365 2.05 -3.01 -43.71
CA THR A 365 2.46 -1.60 -43.72
C THR A 365 3.01 -1.19 -45.08
N SER A 366 2.98 0.11 -45.38
CA SER A 366 3.50 0.66 -46.63
C SER A 366 4.49 1.83 -46.36
N GLY A 367 5.09 2.34 -47.41
CA GLY A 367 6.08 3.41 -47.31
C GLY A 367 7.36 2.95 -46.58
N ARG A 368 7.52 3.27 -45.33
CA ARG A 368 8.56 2.81 -44.40
C ARG A 368 7.96 2.44 -43.03
N GLY A 369 6.70 2.04 -43.04
CA GLY A 369 6.01 1.71 -41.82
C GLY A 369 6.60 0.47 -41.12
N THR A 370 6.88 0.60 -39.85
CA THR A 370 7.40 -0.48 -38.97
C THR A 370 6.24 -1.21 -38.29
N VAL A 371 6.46 -2.46 -37.88
CA VAL A 371 5.57 -3.19 -37.00
C VAL A 371 6.32 -3.44 -35.70
N THR A 372 5.79 -2.94 -34.57
CA THR A 372 6.38 -3.12 -33.25
C THR A 372 5.40 -3.85 -32.35
N VAL A 373 5.87 -4.93 -31.69
CA VAL A 373 5.15 -5.64 -30.64
C VAL A 373 6.05 -5.64 -29.41
N SER A 374 5.68 -4.90 -28.37
CA SER A 374 6.56 -4.69 -27.21
C SER A 374 5.84 -4.88 -25.90
N ALA A 375 6.42 -5.69 -25.01
CA ALA A 375 5.99 -5.86 -23.63
C ALA A 375 7.13 -5.42 -22.69
N THR A 376 6.85 -4.49 -21.77
CA THR A 376 7.87 -3.91 -20.88
C THR A 376 7.39 -3.90 -19.43
N ASP A 377 8.26 -4.35 -18.53
CA ASP A 377 8.07 -4.25 -17.09
C ASP A 377 9.25 -3.55 -16.42
N GLN A 378 8.95 -2.55 -15.59
CA GLN A 378 9.91 -1.77 -14.80
C GLN A 378 9.45 -1.64 -13.34
N SER A 379 8.83 -2.68 -12.81
CA SER A 379 8.28 -2.68 -11.45
C SER A 379 9.35 -2.47 -10.37
N THR A 380 9.03 -1.74 -9.31
CA THR A 380 9.96 -1.44 -8.22
C THR A 380 9.38 -1.71 -6.82
N ILE A 381 10.23 -2.18 -5.90
CA ILE A 381 9.91 -2.25 -4.47
C ILE A 381 11.02 -1.57 -3.67
N ASN A 382 10.65 -0.57 -2.88
CA ASN A 382 11.51 0.09 -1.91
C ASN A 382 10.97 -0.16 -0.51
N ALA A 383 11.69 -0.92 0.33
CA ALA A 383 11.22 -1.32 1.64
C ALA A 383 12.20 -0.97 2.75
N VAL A 384 11.70 -0.36 3.82
CA VAL A 384 12.45 -0.11 5.05
C VAL A 384 11.69 -0.71 6.22
N ALA A 385 12.34 -1.62 6.97
CA ALA A 385 11.79 -2.18 8.19
C ALA A 385 12.75 -1.98 9.37
N GLY A 386 12.28 -1.40 10.47
CA GLY A 386 13.10 -1.12 11.62
C GLY A 386 12.46 -1.45 12.98
N GLY A 387 13.15 -2.24 13.82
CA GLY A 387 12.72 -2.55 15.18
C GLY A 387 13.76 -2.09 16.22
N VAL A 388 13.46 -1.09 17.05
CA VAL A 388 14.39 -0.57 18.07
C VAL A 388 13.77 -0.61 19.45
N ALA A 389 14.43 -1.32 20.37
CA ALA A 389 14.00 -1.46 21.75
C ALA A 389 15.06 -0.97 22.74
N VAL A 390 14.65 -0.25 23.76
CA VAL A 390 15.53 0.23 24.84
C VAL A 390 14.92 -0.12 26.19
N ALA A 391 15.68 -0.81 27.08
CA ALA A 391 15.26 -1.12 28.43
C ALA A 391 16.28 -0.58 29.46
N GLY A 392 15.80 0.11 30.49
CA GLY A 392 16.61 0.62 31.57
C GLY A 392 16.06 0.27 32.96
N ALA A 393 16.83 -0.38 33.81
CA ALA A 393 16.45 -0.72 35.18
C ALA A 393 17.49 -0.21 36.20
N LEU A 394 17.09 0.74 37.05
CA LEU A 394 17.92 1.30 38.07
C LEU A 394 17.37 0.97 39.47
N SER A 395 18.20 0.43 40.35
CA SER A 395 17.86 0.09 41.73
C SER A 395 18.75 0.86 42.70
N SER A 396 18.17 1.60 43.63
CA SER A 396 18.94 2.39 44.64
C SER A 396 18.79 1.88 46.07
N GLY A 397 17.96 0.87 46.32
CA GLY A 397 17.82 0.24 47.65
C GLY A 397 18.98 -0.66 48.01
N ALA A 398 19.23 -0.84 49.33
CA ALA A 398 20.28 -1.73 49.84
C ALA A 398 20.00 -3.18 49.38
N ASP A 399 21.01 -3.85 48.84
CA ASP A 399 20.97 -5.24 48.35
C ASP A 399 19.95 -5.54 47.27
N GLN A 400 19.51 -4.51 46.48
CA GLN A 400 18.49 -4.65 45.44
C GLN A 400 19.09 -4.82 44.04
N SER A 401 18.43 -5.63 43.24
CA SER A 401 18.86 -5.98 41.87
C SER A 401 18.11 -5.16 40.80
N GLY A 402 18.83 -4.77 39.75
CA GLY A 402 18.25 -4.23 38.51
C GLY A 402 18.29 -5.28 37.41
N THR A 403 17.19 -5.46 36.67
CA THR A 403 17.12 -6.35 35.50
C THR A 403 16.55 -5.61 34.30
N ALA A 404 17.30 -5.56 33.23
CA ALA A 404 16.84 -4.98 31.96
C ALA A 404 16.96 -5.98 30.80
N LEU A 405 15.88 -6.11 30.01
CA LEU A 405 15.87 -6.94 28.81
C LEU A 405 15.31 -6.13 27.64
N SER A 406 16.01 -6.16 26.52
CA SER A 406 15.61 -5.45 25.29
C SER A 406 15.74 -6.35 24.09
N VAL A 407 14.68 -6.41 23.25
CA VAL A 407 14.67 -7.19 22.02
C VAL A 407 14.14 -6.35 20.86
N GLY A 408 14.95 -6.17 19.82
CA GLY A 408 14.55 -5.53 18.56
C GLY A 408 14.57 -6.55 17.43
N LEU A 409 13.48 -6.63 16.65
CA LEU A 409 13.34 -7.52 15.51
C LEU A 409 12.88 -6.74 14.28
N SER A 410 13.34 -7.15 13.10
CA SER A 410 12.90 -6.56 11.83
C SER A 410 12.90 -7.64 10.74
N VAL A 411 11.80 -7.70 9.99
CA VAL A 411 11.65 -8.59 8.85
C VAL A 411 11.17 -7.77 7.66
N ALA A 412 11.83 -7.92 6.51
CA ALA A 412 11.39 -7.38 5.24
C ALA A 412 11.42 -8.48 4.19
N GLU A 413 10.28 -8.86 3.68
CA GLU A 413 10.12 -9.81 2.58
C GLU A 413 9.59 -9.07 1.36
N ASN A 414 10.27 -9.21 0.21
CA ASN A 414 9.94 -8.51 -1.01
C ASN A 414 10.01 -9.48 -2.18
N THR A 415 8.95 -9.51 -2.98
CA THR A 415 8.82 -10.43 -4.11
C THR A 415 8.28 -9.69 -5.32
N ILE A 416 8.94 -9.82 -6.47
CA ILE A 416 8.40 -9.45 -7.78
C ILE A 416 8.37 -10.74 -8.60
N GLN A 417 7.19 -11.13 -9.07
CA GLN A 417 7.01 -12.38 -9.77
C GLN A 417 5.92 -12.27 -10.84
N ASP A 418 5.90 -13.24 -11.74
CA ASP A 418 4.84 -13.38 -12.72
C ASP A 418 3.57 -13.91 -12.06
N LYS A 419 2.41 -13.49 -12.57
CA LYS A 419 1.10 -13.95 -12.12
C LYS A 419 0.91 -15.40 -12.61
N THR A 420 1.06 -16.37 -11.72
CA THR A 420 0.93 -17.79 -12.06
C THR A 420 -0.53 -18.17 -12.31
N SER A 421 -1.00 -18.05 -13.54
CA SER A 421 -2.29 -18.56 -13.97
C SER A 421 -2.14 -19.32 -15.29
N GLY A 422 -1.96 -20.64 -15.22
CA GLY A 422 -2.25 -21.51 -16.36
C GLY A 422 -1.30 -21.45 -17.56
N GLY A 423 0.00 -21.19 -17.38
CA GLY A 423 1.02 -21.51 -18.39
C GLY A 423 1.34 -20.43 -19.42
N GLY A 424 1.14 -19.17 -19.12
CA GLY A 424 1.45 -18.06 -20.02
C GLY A 424 1.66 -16.71 -19.34
N GLY A 425 2.02 -16.68 -18.05
CA GLY A 425 2.29 -15.46 -17.31
C GLY A 425 3.68 -14.87 -17.56
N GLY A 426 3.88 -13.62 -17.13
CA GLY A 426 5.13 -12.89 -17.23
C GLY A 426 5.14 -11.82 -18.31
N VAL A 427 6.32 -11.38 -18.75
CA VAL A 427 6.46 -10.35 -19.78
C VAL A 427 6.68 -11.04 -21.13
N GLN A 428 5.69 -10.93 -22.02
CA GLN A 428 5.72 -11.64 -23.31
C GLN A 428 5.30 -10.74 -24.45
N ALA A 429 6.08 -10.76 -25.53
CA ALA A 429 5.73 -10.19 -26.83
C ALA A 429 5.82 -11.29 -27.89
N PHE A 430 4.76 -11.51 -28.65
CA PHE A 430 4.75 -12.57 -29.64
C PHE A 430 3.80 -12.30 -30.82
N ILE A 431 4.06 -13.01 -31.89
CA ILE A 431 3.17 -13.10 -33.06
C ILE A 431 2.89 -14.59 -33.25
N ASP A 432 1.61 -14.97 -33.23
CA ASP A 432 1.18 -16.35 -33.38
C ASP A 432 0.09 -16.46 -34.47
N ASN A 433 0.18 -17.51 -35.29
CA ASN A 433 -0.79 -17.82 -36.34
C ASN A 433 -1.25 -16.59 -37.18
N SER A 434 -0.30 -15.70 -37.54
CA SER A 434 -0.60 -14.42 -38.20
C SER A 434 0.37 -14.13 -39.35
N THR A 435 0.00 -13.23 -40.24
CA THR A 435 0.81 -12.83 -41.39
C THR A 435 1.22 -11.36 -41.26
N ILE A 436 2.51 -11.07 -41.26
CA ILE A 436 3.06 -9.71 -41.17
C ILE A 436 3.83 -9.36 -42.46
N SER A 437 3.48 -8.24 -43.06
CA SER A 437 4.17 -7.66 -44.24
C SER A 437 4.59 -6.21 -43.89
N ALA A 438 5.72 -6.05 -43.25
CA ALA A 438 6.27 -4.74 -42.86
C ALA A 438 7.10 -4.14 -44.00
N ALA A 439 6.83 -2.89 -44.38
CA ALA A 439 7.65 -2.14 -45.34
C ALA A 439 8.95 -1.58 -44.73
N GLY A 440 8.99 -1.40 -43.40
CA GLY A 440 10.14 -1.10 -42.57
C GLY A 440 10.53 -2.27 -41.68
N ASP A 441 10.99 -1.97 -40.48
CA ASP A 441 11.43 -2.97 -39.51
C ASP A 441 10.25 -3.72 -38.84
N LEU A 442 10.48 -4.95 -38.43
CA LEU A 442 9.62 -5.72 -37.55
C LEU A 442 10.36 -5.94 -36.23
N ASP A 443 9.86 -5.34 -35.16
CA ASP A 443 10.44 -5.47 -33.81
C ASP A 443 9.46 -6.19 -32.89
N VAL A 444 9.92 -7.31 -32.30
CA VAL A 444 9.18 -8.07 -31.27
C VAL A 444 10.05 -8.15 -30.03
N THR A 445 9.68 -7.43 -28.96
CA THR A 445 10.57 -7.25 -27.81
C THR A 445 9.82 -7.44 -26.50
N ALA A 446 10.33 -8.30 -25.63
CA ALA A 446 9.89 -8.44 -24.25
C ALA A 446 11.03 -8.06 -23.30
N THR A 447 10.81 -7.09 -22.41
CA THR A 447 11.84 -6.59 -21.49
C THR A 447 11.30 -6.53 -20.09
N SER A 448 12.01 -7.12 -19.13
CA SER A 448 11.69 -7.01 -17.70
C SER A 448 12.93 -6.58 -16.94
N THR A 449 12.86 -5.44 -16.26
CA THR A 449 13.95 -4.85 -15.47
C THR A 449 13.48 -4.45 -14.07
N PRO A 450 12.90 -5.36 -13.29
CA PRO A 450 12.39 -5.04 -11.96
C PRO A 450 13.54 -4.71 -10.99
N THR A 451 13.25 -3.89 -10.00
CA THR A 451 14.23 -3.47 -8.99
C THR A 451 13.67 -3.64 -7.59
N ILE A 452 14.45 -4.26 -6.68
CA ILE A 452 14.11 -4.34 -5.26
C ILE A 452 15.23 -3.71 -4.45
N THR A 453 14.87 -2.70 -3.64
CA THR A 453 15.75 -2.08 -2.66
C THR A 453 15.19 -2.32 -1.26
N VAL A 454 15.99 -2.93 -0.37
CA VAL A 454 15.53 -3.23 0.99
C VAL A 454 16.54 -2.81 2.04
N VAL A 455 16.04 -2.15 3.08
CA VAL A 455 16.80 -1.84 4.30
C VAL A 455 16.07 -2.43 5.49
N SER A 456 16.72 -3.36 6.21
CA SER A 456 16.17 -3.94 7.43
C SER A 456 17.18 -3.74 8.55
N PHE A 457 16.73 -3.13 9.65
CA PHE A 457 17.57 -2.91 10.82
C PHE A 457 16.85 -3.26 12.11
N ALA A 458 17.59 -3.78 13.08
CA ALA A 458 17.06 -4.07 14.40
C ALA A 458 18.08 -3.68 15.48
N GLY A 459 17.60 -3.10 16.57
CA GLY A 459 18.42 -2.65 17.67
C GLY A 459 17.82 -3.00 19.03
N GLY A 460 18.66 -3.50 19.95
CA GLY A 460 18.31 -3.70 21.34
C GLY A 460 19.36 -3.05 22.23
N LEU A 461 18.95 -2.21 23.21
CA LEU A 461 19.80 -1.66 24.22
C LEU A 461 19.22 -1.93 25.62
N ALA A 462 19.94 -2.65 26.44
CA ALA A 462 19.54 -2.91 27.81
C ALA A 462 20.58 -2.36 28.78
N LEU A 463 20.14 -1.57 29.75
CA LEU A 463 20.98 -0.98 30.80
C LEU A 463 20.43 -1.33 32.19
N SER A 464 21.23 -1.91 33.05
CA SER A 464 20.83 -2.10 34.45
C SER A 464 21.93 -1.67 35.41
N ALA A 465 21.53 -1.07 36.51
CA ALA A 465 22.48 -0.68 37.56
C ALA A 465 21.88 -0.83 38.97
N SER A 466 22.73 -1.22 39.93
CA SER A 466 22.44 -1.15 41.35
C SER A 466 23.32 -0.06 41.96
N LEU A 467 22.71 0.99 42.49
CA LEU A 467 23.43 2.15 43.06
C LEU A 467 23.94 1.91 44.48
N SER A 468 23.49 0.86 45.17
CA SER A 468 23.91 0.52 46.51
C SER A 468 25.21 -0.33 46.59
N GLY A 469 25.73 -0.79 45.47
CA GLY A 469 27.00 -1.52 45.36
C GLY A 469 26.97 -2.98 45.85
N LYS A 470 25.85 -3.50 46.35
CA LYS A 470 25.71 -4.89 46.85
C LYS A 470 24.67 -5.72 46.08
N GLY A 471 23.82 -5.11 45.28
CA GLY A 471 22.82 -5.81 44.47
C GLY A 471 23.39 -6.28 43.12
N ASN A 472 22.85 -7.36 42.56
CA ASN A 472 23.20 -7.84 41.22
C ASN A 472 22.49 -7.02 40.14
N SER A 473 23.18 -6.76 39.03
CA SER A 473 22.60 -6.08 37.88
C SER A 473 22.71 -6.98 36.65
N TYR A 474 21.58 -7.18 35.94
CA TYR A 474 21.52 -8.02 34.76
C TYR A 474 20.96 -7.21 33.59
N ALA A 475 21.68 -7.17 32.50
CA ALA A 475 21.23 -6.56 31.25
C ALA A 475 21.44 -7.52 30.08
N ALA A 476 20.42 -7.70 29.26
CA ALA A 476 20.50 -8.47 28.02
C ALA A 476 19.79 -7.76 26.88
N ALA A 477 20.47 -7.68 25.77
CA ALA A 477 19.88 -7.11 24.53
C ALA A 477 20.08 -8.07 23.38
N ALA A 478 19.04 -8.19 22.54
CA ALA A 478 19.07 -8.98 21.32
C ALA A 478 18.53 -8.16 20.16
N SER A 479 19.09 -8.37 18.97
CA SER A 479 18.61 -7.77 17.75
C SER A 479 18.84 -8.71 16.57
N GLY A 480 17.95 -8.67 15.60
CA GLY A 480 18.08 -9.51 14.40
C GLY A 480 17.29 -8.94 13.22
N PRO A 481 17.95 -8.31 12.23
CA PRO A 481 17.33 -8.00 10.96
C PRO A 481 17.28 -9.24 10.06
N ARG A 482 16.23 -9.38 9.27
CA ARG A 482 16.08 -10.45 8.28
C ARG A 482 15.47 -9.89 6.98
N PRO A 483 16.30 -9.38 6.05
CA PRO A 483 15.83 -9.06 4.71
C PRO A 483 15.69 -10.35 3.87
N SER A 484 14.68 -10.41 3.02
CA SER A 484 14.48 -11.44 2.01
C SER A 484 14.08 -10.78 0.70
N ILE A 485 14.67 -11.25 -0.40
CA ILE A 485 14.40 -10.82 -1.77
C ILE A 485 14.16 -12.08 -2.59
N ARG A 486 13.06 -12.11 -3.36
CA ARG A 486 12.71 -13.19 -4.27
C ARG A 486 12.17 -12.62 -5.59
#